data_c595f5655869dc31f1dc73f357841230
#
_entry.id   c595f5655869dc31f1dc73f357841230
#
_cell.length_a   1.000
_cell.length_b   1.000
_cell.length_c   1.000
_cell.angle_alpha   90.00
_cell.angle_beta   90.00
_cell.angle_gamma   90.00
#
_symmetry.space_group_name_H-M   'P 1'
#
loop_
_entity.id
_entity.type
_entity.pdbx_description
1 polymer ?
#
loop_
_entity_poly.entity_id
_entity_poly.type
_entity_poly.pdbx_seq_one_letter_code
_entity_poly.pdbx_strand_id
1 'polypeptide(L)' 'MLYTDNAQIKKEFKKLAIDEDITLSSIANEMGLTRQRFDTKSNAKNLTFSEVSQWLNVLGYELHYEFVKKDQ' A
#
# COMPACT_ATOMS: atom_id res chain seq x y z
N MET A 1 -9.45 -4.90 -9.84
CA MET A 1 -9.70 -5.61 -8.58
C MET A 1 -10.75 -4.88 -7.77
N LEU A 2 -11.71 -5.60 -7.22
CA LEU A 2 -12.76 -5.00 -6.40
C LEU A 2 -12.22 -4.64 -5.01
N TYR A 3 -12.39 -3.37 -4.63
CA TYR A 3 -12.04 -2.93 -3.29
C TYR A 3 -13.04 -3.46 -2.26
N THR A 4 -12.55 -4.06 -1.20
CA THR A 4 -13.38 -4.52 -0.09
C THR A 4 -13.09 -3.75 1.19
N ASP A 5 -11.82 -3.61 1.56
CA ASP A 5 -11.41 -2.84 2.74
C ASP A 5 -9.92 -2.52 2.66
N ASN A 6 -9.45 -1.76 3.63
CA ASN A 6 -8.03 -1.35 3.64
C ASN A 6 -7.09 -2.50 3.97
N ALA A 7 -7.55 -3.52 4.66
CA ALA A 7 -6.73 -4.68 4.95
C ALA A 7 -6.37 -5.43 3.66
N GLN A 8 -7.29 -5.47 2.71
CA GLN A 8 -7.05 -6.05 1.39
C GLN A 8 -5.93 -5.30 0.67
N ILE A 9 -5.97 -3.97 0.68
CA ILE A 9 -4.95 -3.14 0.03
C ILE A 9 -3.58 -3.42 0.65
N LYS A 10 -3.51 -3.48 1.97
CA LYS A 10 -2.26 -3.76 2.67
C LYS A 10 -1.71 -5.13 2.30
N LYS A 11 -2.58 -6.13 2.20
CA LYS A 11 -2.20 -7.49 1.82
C LYS A 11 -1.63 -7.53 0.40
N GLU A 12 -2.29 -6.87 -0.54
CA GLU A 12 -1.84 -6.80 -1.92
C GLU A 12 -0.51 -6.06 -2.03
N PHE A 13 -0.35 -5.00 -1.24
CA PHE A 13 0.91 -4.26 -1.21
C PHE A 13 2.06 -5.13 -0.71
N LYS A 14 1.84 -5.90 0.34
CA LYS A 14 2.87 -6.82 0.87
C LYS A 14 3.25 -7.87 -0.16
N LYS A 15 2.27 -8.41 -0.87
CA LYS A 15 2.51 -9.37 -1.95
C LYS A 15 3.39 -8.78 -3.03
N LEU A 16 3.08 -7.55 -3.42
CA LEU A 16 3.83 -6.85 -4.44
C LEU A 16 5.27 -6.61 -3.99
N ALA A 17 5.47 -6.22 -2.73
CA ALA A 17 6.81 -6.02 -2.18
C ALA A 17 7.63 -7.32 -2.23
N ILE A 18 7.01 -8.45 -1.91
CA ILE A 18 7.67 -9.76 -1.99
C ILE A 18 8.04 -10.06 -3.43
N ASP A 19 7.15 -9.84 -4.38
CA ASP A 19 7.38 -10.08 -5.80
C ASP A 19 8.54 -9.24 -6.33
N GLU A 20 8.68 -8.02 -5.82
CA GLU A 20 9.78 -7.12 -6.21
C GLU A 20 11.04 -7.33 -5.38
N ASP A 21 11.03 -8.29 -4.46
CA ASP A 21 12.15 -8.61 -3.58
C ASP A 21 12.61 -7.40 -2.74
N ILE A 22 11.64 -6.64 -2.25
CA ILE A 22 11.88 -5.45 -1.42
C ILE A 22 11.24 -5.66 -0.05
N THR A 23 11.99 -5.42 1.02
CA THR A 23 11.47 -5.59 2.38
C THR A 23 10.67 -4.36 2.81
N LEU A 24 9.73 -4.56 3.73
CA LEU A 24 8.97 -3.45 4.29
C LEU A 24 9.87 -2.49 5.07
N SER A 25 10.93 -3.00 5.69
CA SER A 25 11.92 -2.15 6.38
C SER A 25 12.63 -1.23 5.40
N SER A 26 12.95 -1.73 4.22
CA SER A 26 13.55 -0.96 3.15
C SER A 26 12.62 0.17 2.68
N ILE A 27 11.34 -0.14 2.52
CA ILE A 27 10.33 0.84 2.13
C ILE A 27 10.22 1.93 3.20
N ALA A 28 10.15 1.54 4.47
CA ALA A 28 10.09 2.49 5.58
C ALA A 28 11.31 3.42 5.56
N ASN A 29 12.49 2.86 5.35
CA ASN A 29 13.72 3.63 5.30
C ASN A 29 13.71 4.65 4.17
N GLU A 30 13.24 4.25 2.98
CA GLU A 30 13.13 5.14 1.82
C GLU A 30 12.17 6.30 2.09
N MET A 31 11.17 6.08 2.93
CA MET A 31 10.19 7.10 3.30
C MET A 31 10.65 7.95 4.51
N GLY A 32 11.85 7.68 5.03
CA GLY A 32 12.36 8.38 6.20
C GLY A 32 11.66 8.00 7.51
N LEU A 33 11.11 6.79 7.57
CA LEU A 33 10.38 6.31 8.74
C LEU A 33 11.09 5.13 9.37
N THR A 34 10.88 4.96 10.70
CA THR A 34 11.26 3.71 11.35
C THR A 34 10.26 2.62 10.95
N ARG A 35 10.65 1.37 11.08
CA ARG A 35 9.75 0.25 10.79
C ARG A 35 8.49 0.34 11.65
N GLN A 36 8.63 0.72 12.91
CA GLN A 36 7.49 0.86 13.82
C GLN A 36 6.53 1.94 13.35
N ARG A 37 7.05 3.09 12.93
CA ARG A 37 6.22 4.19 12.41
C ARG A 37 5.52 3.78 11.12
N PHE A 38 6.23 3.07 10.26
CA PHE A 38 5.64 2.57 9.03
C PHE A 38 4.49 1.62 9.34
N ASP A 39 4.69 0.68 10.26
CA ASP A 39 3.65 -0.27 10.65
C ASP A 39 2.42 0.43 11.23
N THR A 40 2.62 1.47 12.04
CA THR A 40 1.52 2.27 12.58
C THR A 40 0.75 2.98 11.48
N LYS A 41 1.46 3.63 10.55
CA LYS A 41 0.83 4.34 9.44
C LYS A 41 0.14 3.41 8.46
N SER A 42 0.63 2.19 8.32
CA SER A 42 0.06 1.20 7.43
C SER A 42 -1.09 0.42 8.07
N ASN A 43 -1.48 0.77 9.30
CA ASN A 43 -2.63 0.17 9.96
C ASN A 43 -3.88 0.43 9.13
N ALA A 44 -4.69 -0.61 8.95
CA ALA A 44 -5.88 -0.53 8.08
C ALA A 44 -6.83 0.61 8.46
N LYS A 45 -6.88 0.99 9.73
CA LYS A 45 -7.73 2.09 10.19
C LYS A 45 -7.24 3.45 9.75
N ASN A 46 -5.93 3.59 9.53
CA ASN A 46 -5.30 4.87 9.22
C ASN A 46 -4.84 4.98 7.77
N LEU A 47 -5.01 3.93 7.00
CA LEU A 47 -4.51 3.86 5.65
C LEU A 47 -5.29 4.79 4.72
N THR A 48 -4.59 5.61 3.95
CA THR A 48 -5.18 6.50 2.96
C THR A 48 -4.63 6.17 1.57
N PHE A 49 -5.36 6.57 0.54
CA PHE A 49 -4.89 6.40 -0.84
C PHE A 49 -3.58 7.16 -1.08
N SER A 50 -3.43 8.31 -0.43
CA SER A 50 -2.21 9.11 -0.54
C SER A 50 -0.99 8.32 -0.05
N GLU A 51 -1.12 7.65 1.08
CA GLU A 51 -0.03 6.84 1.64
C GLU A 51 0.26 5.63 0.77
N VAL A 52 -0.78 4.95 0.29
CA VAL A 52 -0.61 3.80 -0.60
C VAL A 52 0.12 4.23 -1.87
N SER A 53 -0.23 5.38 -2.42
CA SER A 53 0.42 5.93 -3.60
C SER A 53 1.92 6.16 -3.36
N GLN A 54 2.28 6.72 -2.20
CA GLN A 54 3.68 6.93 -1.84
C GLN A 54 4.44 5.62 -1.73
N TRP A 55 3.84 4.61 -1.10
CA TRP A 55 4.47 3.31 -0.95
C TRP A 55 4.70 2.64 -2.30
N LEU A 56 3.71 2.74 -3.19
CA LEU A 56 3.82 2.16 -4.53
C LEU A 56 4.91 2.83 -5.34
N ASN A 57 5.10 4.14 -5.17
CA ASN A 57 6.16 4.85 -5.85
C ASN A 57 7.55 4.31 -5.48
N VAL A 58 7.74 3.92 -4.23
CA VAL A 58 9.00 3.30 -3.78
C VAL A 58 9.25 2.00 -4.54
N LEU A 59 8.19 1.27 -4.86
CA LEU A 59 8.27 0.01 -5.60
C LEU A 59 8.33 0.20 -7.12
N GLY A 60 8.19 1.45 -7.60
CA GLY A 60 8.16 1.73 -9.03
C GLY A 60 6.77 1.55 -9.64
N TYR A 61 5.73 1.65 -8.85
CA TYR A 61 4.35 1.51 -9.30
C TYR A 61 3.56 2.78 -9.08
N GLU A 62 2.44 2.90 -9.77
CA GLU A 62 1.49 4.00 -9.60
C GLU A 62 0.14 3.45 -9.17
N LEU A 63 -0.55 4.22 -8.32
CA LEU A 63 -1.91 3.87 -7.93
C LEU A 63 -2.90 4.47 -8.93
N HIS A 64 -3.71 3.61 -9.54
CA HIS A 64 -4.80 4.01 -10.42
C HIS A 64 -6.11 3.51 -9.83
N TYR A 65 -7.19 4.22 -10.09
CA TYR A 65 -8.49 3.79 -9.61
C TYR A 65 -9.57 4.23 -10.60
N GLU A 66 -10.72 3.55 -10.51
CA GLU A 66 -11.89 3.91 -11.30
C GLU A 66 -13.15 3.53 -10.54
N PHE A 67 -14.23 4.20 -10.87
CA PHE A 67 -15.54 3.85 -10.32
C PHE A 67 -16.30 3.06 -11.37
N VAL A 68 -16.72 1.86 -11.00
CA VAL A 68 -17.45 0.98 -11.91
C VAL A 68 -18.89 0.91 -11.45
N LYS A 69 -19.82 1.17 -12.38
CA LYS A 69 -21.23 1.13 -12.07
C LYS A 69 -21.65 -0.30 -11.71
N LYS A 70 -22.40 -0.42 -10.62
CA LYS A 70 -22.92 -1.74 -10.25
C LYS A 70 -23.83 -2.28 -11.33
N ASP A 71 -23.67 -3.58 -11.58
CA ASP A 71 -24.53 -4.32 -12.49
C ASP A 71 -25.70 -4.82 -11.65
N GLN A 72 -26.88 -4.32 -11.93
CA GLN A 72 -28.09 -4.66 -11.16
C GLN A 72 -28.95 -5.63 -11.94
#